data_4c15724db41227f59ad4ae8b6aa896a9
#
_entry.id   4c15724db41227f59ad4ae8b6aa896a9
#
_cell.length_a   1.000
_cell.length_b   1.000
_cell.length_c   1.000
_cell.angle_alpha   90.00
_cell.angle_beta   90.00
_cell.angle_gamma   90.00
#
_symmetry.space_group_name_H-M   'P 1'
#
loop_
_entity.id
_entity.type
_entity.pdbx_description
1 polymer ?
#
loop_
_entity_poly.entity_id
_entity_poly.type
_entity_poly.pdbx_seq_one_letter_code
_entity_poly.pdbx_strand_id
1 'polypeptide(L)'
;LKPTKKTRRTDHAERLIAAPLVDVFAAFTSADKLARWLPPEGATGAFEHCDLRAGGGFRLRLTFDDPDVETKSDDDSDVVEVHIPTLDEGRLIVWEVEFESDDPRFSGTMAMHWYLSRKGGGTLVTIDAHQVPPGISAKDHEAGLNSSLANLARILE
;
A
#
# COMPACT_ATOMS: atom_id res chain seq x y z
N LEU A 1 -17.15 -12.17 30.69
CA LEU A 1 -17.18 -12.01 29.20
C LEU A 1 -16.34 -10.84 28.80
N LYS A 2 -15.27 -11.13 28.11
CA LYS A 2 -14.46 -10.06 27.50
C LYS A 2 -15.24 -9.45 26.34
N PRO A 3 -15.32 -8.11 26.24
CA PRO A 3 -15.91 -7.50 25.05
C PRO A 3 -15.11 -7.93 23.82
N THR A 4 -15.78 -8.44 22.83
CA THR A 4 -15.16 -8.79 21.57
C THR A 4 -14.64 -7.53 20.91
N LYS A 5 -13.33 -7.49 20.65
CA LYS A 5 -12.74 -6.38 19.90
C LYS A 5 -13.38 -6.36 18.52
N LYS A 6 -14.02 -5.26 18.16
CA LYS A 6 -14.68 -5.14 16.87
C LYS A 6 -13.62 -5.29 15.77
N THR A 7 -13.69 -6.38 15.01
CA THR A 7 -12.76 -6.63 13.91
C THR A 7 -13.06 -5.67 12.77
N ARG A 8 -12.04 -4.95 12.32
CA ARG A 8 -12.15 -4.10 11.15
C ARG A 8 -12.10 -4.96 9.88
N ARG A 9 -12.51 -4.35 8.78
CA ARG A 9 -12.60 -5.00 7.46
C ARG A 9 -11.22 -5.39 6.91
N THR A 10 -11.18 -6.48 6.13
CA THR A 10 -10.05 -6.84 5.29
C THR A 10 -10.42 -6.58 3.83
N ASP A 11 -9.59 -5.85 3.12
CA ASP A 11 -9.74 -5.59 1.69
C ASP A 11 -8.66 -6.36 0.92
N HIS A 12 -9.02 -6.81 -0.27
CA HIS A 12 -8.21 -7.71 -1.09
C HIS A 12 -8.12 -7.20 -2.54
N ALA A 13 -6.96 -7.37 -3.14
CA ALA A 13 -6.75 -7.17 -4.57
C ALA A 13 -5.63 -8.08 -5.06
N GLU A 14 -5.65 -8.42 -6.34
CA GLU A 14 -4.56 -9.20 -6.94
C GLU A 14 -4.41 -8.90 -8.42
N ARG A 15 -3.20 -9.12 -8.94
CA ARG A 15 -2.91 -8.96 -10.35
C ARG A 15 -1.74 -9.86 -10.76
N LEU A 16 -1.89 -10.52 -11.91
CA LEU A 16 -0.78 -11.22 -12.55
C LEU A 16 0.04 -10.21 -13.35
N ILE A 17 1.34 -10.11 -13.02
CA ILE A 17 2.26 -9.18 -13.66
C ILE A 17 3.22 -9.97 -14.54
N ALA A 18 3.35 -9.53 -15.81
CA ALA A 18 4.21 -10.19 -16.79
C ALA A 18 5.68 -9.74 -16.59
N ALA A 19 6.22 -10.06 -15.43
CA ALA A 19 7.60 -9.77 -15.06
C ALA A 19 8.12 -10.82 -14.08
N PRO A 20 9.42 -11.13 -14.09
CA PRO A 20 9.99 -12.09 -13.15
C PRO A 20 9.84 -11.62 -11.70
N LEU A 21 9.72 -12.57 -10.78
CA LEU A 21 9.56 -12.28 -9.36
C LEU A 21 10.68 -11.39 -8.82
N VAL A 22 11.92 -11.57 -9.26
CA VAL A 22 13.06 -10.74 -8.83
C VAL A 22 12.85 -9.26 -9.19
N ASP A 23 12.26 -8.98 -10.35
CA ASP A 23 12.00 -7.61 -10.79
C ASP A 23 10.82 -7.00 -10.02
N VAL A 24 9.80 -7.81 -9.74
CA VAL A 24 8.67 -7.38 -8.91
C VAL A 24 9.13 -7.05 -7.50
N PHE A 25 9.91 -7.93 -6.90
CA PHE A 25 10.46 -7.69 -5.55
C PHE A 25 11.33 -6.42 -5.52
N ALA A 26 12.15 -6.21 -6.54
CA ALA A 26 13.00 -5.01 -6.63
C ALA A 26 12.18 -3.72 -6.66
N ALA A 27 10.95 -3.75 -7.17
CA ALA A 27 10.06 -2.60 -7.19
C ALA A 27 9.57 -2.19 -5.80
N PHE A 28 9.60 -3.11 -4.83
CA PHE A 28 9.28 -2.83 -3.43
C PHE A 28 10.48 -2.33 -2.64
N THR A 29 11.69 -2.52 -3.14
CA THR A 29 12.93 -2.18 -2.45
C THR A 29 13.70 -1.04 -3.08
N SER A 30 13.12 -0.39 -4.10
CA SER A 30 13.65 0.81 -4.74
C SER A 30 12.73 1.98 -4.46
N ALA A 31 13.23 3.00 -3.76
CA ALA A 31 12.44 4.21 -3.46
C ALA A 31 11.93 4.88 -4.74
N ASP A 32 12.77 4.95 -5.75
CA ASP A 32 12.44 5.56 -7.04
C ASP A 32 11.29 4.82 -7.74
N LYS A 33 11.36 3.50 -7.77
CA LYS A 33 10.30 2.67 -8.36
C LYS A 33 9.02 2.72 -7.52
N LEU A 34 9.15 2.60 -6.21
CA LEU A 34 8.01 2.63 -5.29
C LEU A 34 7.21 3.94 -5.44
N ALA A 35 7.90 5.07 -5.58
CA ALA A 35 7.27 6.37 -5.80
C ALA A 35 6.48 6.44 -7.13
N ARG A 36 6.82 5.59 -8.08
CA ARG A 36 6.15 5.57 -9.40
C ARG A 36 4.91 4.69 -9.42
N TRP A 37 4.90 3.59 -8.66
CA TRP A 37 3.78 2.66 -8.76
C TRP A 37 2.79 2.73 -7.59
N LEU A 38 3.27 3.06 -6.40
CA LEU A 38 2.43 3.04 -5.20
C LEU A 38 1.34 4.12 -5.22
N PRO A 39 1.63 5.39 -5.61
CA PRO A 39 0.58 6.39 -5.68
C PRO A 39 -0.49 6.00 -6.71
N PRO A 40 -1.79 6.04 -6.33
CA PRO A 40 -2.85 5.76 -7.29
C PRO A 40 -2.93 6.85 -8.36
N GLU A 41 -3.66 6.57 -9.44
CA GLU A 41 -3.88 7.53 -10.49
C GLU A 41 -4.47 8.82 -9.92
N GLY A 42 -3.96 9.97 -10.35
CA GLY A 42 -4.37 11.28 -9.85
C GLY A 42 -3.63 11.74 -8.61
N ALA A 43 -2.65 10.96 -8.13
CA ALA A 43 -1.83 11.33 -6.97
C ALA A 43 -0.35 11.29 -7.30
N THR A 44 0.40 12.12 -6.59
CA THR A 44 1.87 12.15 -6.66
C THR A 44 2.43 11.83 -5.28
N GLY A 45 3.47 11.00 -5.22
CA GLY A 45 4.09 10.59 -3.97
C GLY A 45 5.45 11.23 -3.76
N ALA A 46 5.73 11.62 -2.52
CA ALA A 46 7.06 12.09 -2.09
C ALA A 46 7.39 11.49 -0.74
N PHE A 47 8.61 10.93 -0.61
CA PHE A 47 9.08 10.38 0.65
C PHE A 47 9.71 11.45 1.51
N GLU A 48 9.30 11.50 2.78
CA GLU A 48 9.98 12.32 3.80
C GLU A 48 11.14 11.54 4.42
N HIS A 49 11.00 10.22 4.57
CA HIS A 49 12.11 9.28 4.81
C HIS A 49 11.78 7.95 4.13
N CYS A 50 12.81 7.18 3.81
CA CYS A 50 12.62 5.91 3.12
C CYS A 50 13.77 4.97 3.42
N ASP A 51 13.47 3.87 4.10
CA ASP A 51 14.41 2.81 4.46
C ASP A 51 13.73 1.45 4.17
N LEU A 52 13.94 0.94 2.97
CA LEU A 52 13.22 -0.22 2.43
C LEU A 52 13.91 -1.53 2.77
N ARG A 53 13.93 -1.86 4.07
CA ARG A 53 14.49 -3.11 4.61
C ARG A 53 13.63 -3.62 5.76
N ALA A 54 13.80 -4.87 6.13
CA ALA A 54 13.14 -5.43 7.32
C ALA A 54 13.59 -4.65 8.56
N GLY A 55 12.63 -4.21 9.36
CA GLY A 55 12.85 -3.33 10.50
C GLY A 55 12.91 -1.85 10.14
N GLY A 56 12.91 -1.51 8.85
CA GLY A 56 12.86 -0.13 8.36
C GLY A 56 11.44 0.33 8.12
N GLY A 57 11.28 1.29 7.22
CA GLY A 57 9.98 1.85 6.86
C GLY A 57 10.11 3.11 6.04
N PHE A 58 8.98 3.73 5.75
CA PHE A 58 8.98 4.98 5.00
C PHE A 58 7.83 5.86 5.44
N ARG A 59 7.97 7.15 5.16
CA ARG A 59 6.90 8.13 5.33
C ARG A 59 6.62 8.75 3.96
N LEU A 60 5.42 8.57 3.49
CA LEU A 60 5.00 8.98 2.15
C LEU A 60 3.88 10.00 2.24
N ARG A 61 4.05 11.10 1.51
CA ARG A 61 2.98 12.07 1.28
C ARG A 61 2.41 11.86 -0.10
N LEU A 62 1.12 11.58 -0.16
CA LEU A 62 0.35 11.48 -1.41
C LEU A 62 -0.40 12.79 -1.60
N THR A 63 -0.08 13.51 -2.66
CA THR A 63 -0.77 14.75 -3.03
C THR A 63 -1.69 14.47 -4.21
N PHE A 64 -2.98 14.84 -4.06
CA PHE A 64 -4.00 14.58 -5.08
C PHE A 64 -4.20 15.79 -5.97
N ASP A 65 -4.34 15.54 -7.27
CA ASP A 65 -4.53 16.60 -8.27
C ASP A 65 -5.95 17.18 -8.23
N ASP A 66 -6.94 16.34 -7.86
CA ASP A 66 -8.35 16.74 -7.78
C ASP A 66 -8.64 17.35 -6.40
N PRO A 67 -9.03 18.65 -6.33
CA PRO A 67 -9.33 19.30 -5.04
C PRO A 67 -10.56 18.73 -4.34
N ASP A 68 -11.41 17.98 -5.06
CA ASP A 68 -12.63 17.39 -4.49
C ASP A 68 -12.39 16.03 -3.81
N VAL A 69 -11.16 15.48 -3.90
CA VAL A 69 -10.83 14.24 -3.20
C VAL A 69 -10.74 14.49 -1.71
N GLU A 70 -11.47 13.69 -0.91
CA GLU A 70 -11.38 13.73 0.55
C GLU A 70 -10.04 13.18 0.99
N THR A 71 -9.26 13.99 1.69
CA THR A 71 -7.94 13.63 2.19
C THR A 71 -7.96 13.43 3.71
N LYS A 72 -6.94 12.71 4.23
CA LYS A 72 -6.88 12.31 5.63
C LYS A 72 -6.01 13.25 6.48
N SER A 73 -4.98 13.83 5.88
CA SER A 73 -3.96 14.59 6.62
C SER A 73 -4.09 16.09 6.44
N ASP A 74 -4.08 16.55 5.20
CA ASP A 74 -4.16 17.97 4.83
C ASP A 74 -5.25 18.17 3.78
N ASP A 75 -5.45 19.42 3.32
CA ASP A 75 -6.48 19.76 2.34
C ASP A 75 -6.31 19.02 1.00
N ASP A 76 -5.07 18.72 0.61
CA ASP A 76 -4.75 18.11 -0.69
C ASP A 76 -3.93 16.83 -0.58
N SER A 77 -3.64 16.35 0.62
CA SER A 77 -2.72 15.23 0.78
C SER A 77 -3.08 14.25 1.88
N ASP A 78 -2.63 13.00 1.68
CA ASP A 78 -2.58 11.96 2.69
C ASP A 78 -1.12 11.71 3.07
N VAL A 79 -0.83 11.62 4.35
CA VAL A 79 0.48 11.22 4.84
C VAL A 79 0.36 9.88 5.54
N VAL A 80 1.19 8.93 5.11
CA VAL A 80 1.22 7.59 5.69
C VAL A 80 2.60 7.30 6.25
N GLU A 81 2.62 6.71 7.44
CA GLU A 81 3.81 6.16 8.04
C GLU A 81 3.75 4.65 7.93
N VAL A 82 4.77 4.05 7.34
CA VAL A 82 4.83 2.61 7.11
C VAL A 82 6.05 2.03 7.82
N HIS A 83 5.81 1.02 8.63
CA HIS A 83 6.83 0.17 9.21
C HIS A 83 6.86 -1.15 8.43
N ILE A 84 8.05 -1.69 8.16
CA ILE A 84 8.22 -2.94 7.40
C ILE A 84 8.77 -4.03 8.33
N PRO A 85 7.90 -4.77 9.04
CA PRO A 85 8.38 -5.83 9.94
C PRO A 85 8.91 -7.04 9.20
N THR A 86 8.43 -7.30 7.98
CA THR A 86 8.79 -8.49 7.20
C THR A 86 9.12 -8.10 5.77
N LEU A 87 10.27 -8.53 5.31
CA LEU A 87 10.71 -8.40 3.93
C LEU A 87 11.37 -9.73 3.54
N ASP A 88 10.53 -10.72 3.21
CA ASP A 88 10.97 -12.06 2.82
C ASP A 88 11.10 -12.09 1.30
N GLU A 89 12.34 -12.07 0.83
CA GLU A 89 12.66 -11.98 -0.59
C GLU A 89 11.99 -13.10 -1.39
N GLY A 90 11.19 -12.67 -2.36
CA GLY A 90 10.54 -13.58 -3.30
C GLY A 90 9.26 -14.21 -2.77
N ARG A 91 8.67 -13.75 -1.66
CA ARG A 91 7.51 -14.39 -1.08
C ARG A 91 6.51 -13.47 -0.38
N LEU A 92 6.97 -12.70 0.59
CA LEU A 92 6.07 -11.93 1.46
C LEU A 92 6.71 -10.63 1.91
N ILE A 93 5.95 -9.55 1.77
CA ILE A 93 6.29 -8.24 2.33
C ILE A 93 5.13 -7.80 3.20
N VAL A 94 5.41 -7.41 4.44
CA VAL A 94 4.38 -6.90 5.35
C VAL A 94 4.67 -5.43 5.64
N TRP A 95 3.63 -4.61 5.48
CA TRP A 95 3.65 -3.21 5.86
C TRP A 95 2.62 -2.97 6.97
N GLU A 96 3.04 -2.32 8.03
CA GLU A 96 2.15 -1.77 9.05
C GLU A 96 1.97 -0.29 8.77
N VAL A 97 0.75 0.11 8.43
CA VAL A 97 0.42 1.42 7.87
C VAL A 97 -0.41 2.23 8.87
N GLU A 98 0.03 3.44 9.14
CA GLU A 98 -0.72 4.41 9.93
C GLU A 98 -0.91 5.68 9.11
N PHE A 99 -2.16 6.17 9.09
CA PHE A 99 -2.47 7.45 8.43
C PHE A 99 -2.30 8.58 9.43
N GLU A 100 -1.61 9.64 9.02
CA GLU A 100 -1.56 10.86 9.81
C GLU A 100 -2.89 11.60 9.65
N SER A 101 -3.69 11.60 10.70
CA SER A 101 -5.01 12.22 10.70
C SER A 101 -5.50 12.43 12.11
N ASP A 102 -6.17 13.56 12.36
CA ASP A 102 -6.86 13.84 13.62
C ASP A 102 -8.26 13.19 13.65
N ASP A 103 -8.72 12.64 12.53
CA ASP A 103 -10.02 12.00 12.42
C ASP A 103 -9.95 10.56 12.91
N PRO A 104 -10.71 10.19 13.97
CA PRO A 104 -10.68 8.82 14.50
C PRO A 104 -11.14 7.76 13.49
N ARG A 105 -11.83 8.15 12.41
CA ARG A 105 -12.22 7.21 11.35
C ARG A 105 -11.01 6.64 10.59
N PHE A 106 -9.85 7.31 10.67
CA PHE A 106 -8.61 6.87 10.02
C PHE A 106 -7.54 6.41 11.02
N SER A 107 -7.92 6.19 12.27
CA SER A 107 -6.99 5.78 13.32
C SER A 107 -6.65 4.29 13.27
N GLY A 108 -5.57 3.94 13.96
CA GLY A 108 -5.11 2.57 14.11
C GLY A 108 -4.13 2.15 13.03
N THR A 109 -3.72 0.89 13.10
CA THR A 109 -2.72 0.33 12.20
C THR A 109 -3.38 -0.66 11.24
N MET A 110 -3.21 -0.42 9.94
CA MET A 110 -3.62 -1.33 8.87
C MET A 110 -2.43 -2.18 8.49
N ALA A 111 -2.61 -3.51 8.44
CA ALA A 111 -1.54 -4.42 8.03
C ALA A 111 -1.73 -4.82 6.57
N MET A 112 -0.79 -4.48 5.72
CA MET A 112 -0.82 -4.85 4.30
C MET A 112 0.13 -6.02 4.07
N HIS A 113 -0.41 -7.15 3.68
CA HIS A 113 0.34 -8.34 3.33
C HIS A 113 0.42 -8.45 1.81
N TRP A 114 1.62 -8.34 1.28
CA TRP A 114 1.90 -8.46 -0.14
C TRP A 114 2.52 -9.83 -0.40
N TYR A 115 1.76 -10.70 -1.06
CA TYR A 115 2.21 -12.04 -1.40
C TYR A 115 2.70 -12.05 -2.85
N LEU A 116 3.88 -12.58 -3.07
CA LEU A 116 4.48 -12.72 -4.40
C LEU A 116 4.65 -14.20 -4.71
N SER A 117 4.11 -14.66 -5.84
CA SER A 117 4.28 -16.04 -6.27
C SER A 117 4.50 -16.12 -7.78
N ARG A 118 5.40 -17.01 -8.19
CA ARG A 118 5.63 -17.26 -9.60
C ARG A 118 4.44 -17.97 -10.21
N LYS A 119 4.01 -17.50 -11.39
CA LYS A 119 2.90 -18.10 -12.11
C LYS A 119 3.07 -17.90 -13.61
N GLY A 120 3.30 -19.00 -14.34
CA GLY A 120 3.37 -18.99 -15.81
C GLY A 120 4.40 -18.03 -16.40
N GLY A 121 5.58 -17.93 -15.83
CA GLY A 121 6.63 -17.02 -16.30
C GLY A 121 6.50 -15.58 -15.76
N GLY A 122 5.38 -15.26 -15.13
CA GLY A 122 5.14 -13.97 -14.47
C GLY A 122 5.09 -14.11 -12.96
N THR A 123 4.53 -13.09 -12.32
CA THR A 123 4.37 -13.04 -10.87
C THR A 123 2.95 -12.63 -10.51
N LEU A 124 2.29 -13.46 -9.69
CA LEU A 124 1.02 -13.07 -9.09
C LEU A 124 1.30 -12.25 -7.84
N VAL A 125 0.81 -11.02 -7.82
CA VAL A 125 0.90 -10.13 -6.67
C VAL A 125 -0.48 -10.07 -6.01
N THR A 126 -0.55 -10.48 -4.75
CA THR A 126 -1.79 -10.48 -3.97
C THR A 126 -1.63 -9.56 -2.78
N ILE A 127 -2.62 -8.72 -2.53
CA ILE A 127 -2.64 -7.82 -1.37
C ILE A 127 -3.81 -8.18 -0.48
N ASP A 128 -3.54 -8.42 0.81
CA ASP A 128 -4.57 -8.45 1.85
C ASP A 128 -4.29 -7.30 2.81
N ALA A 129 -5.20 -6.34 2.86
CA ALA A 129 -5.12 -5.21 3.79
C ALA A 129 -6.05 -5.50 4.96
N HIS A 130 -5.45 -5.81 6.11
CA HIS A 130 -6.18 -6.15 7.34
C HIS A 130 -6.35 -4.93 8.25
N GLN A 131 -7.45 -4.89 8.99
CA GLN A 131 -7.74 -3.80 9.93
C GLN A 131 -7.86 -2.45 9.23
N VAL A 132 -8.57 -2.43 8.11
CA VAL A 132 -8.77 -1.20 7.33
C VAL A 132 -9.54 -0.18 8.17
N PRO A 133 -9.07 1.07 8.27
CA PRO A 133 -9.78 2.11 8.99
C PRO A 133 -11.20 2.33 8.46
N PRO A 134 -12.19 2.53 9.33
CA PRO A 134 -13.60 2.63 8.90
C PRO A 134 -13.89 3.84 8.01
N GLY A 135 -13.05 4.87 8.03
CA GLY A 135 -13.20 6.03 7.16
C GLY A 135 -12.86 5.76 5.70
N ILE A 136 -12.22 4.63 5.41
CA ILE A 136 -11.88 4.24 4.04
C ILE A 136 -12.97 3.29 3.55
N SER A 137 -13.72 3.69 2.51
CA SER A 137 -14.74 2.81 1.93
C SER A 137 -14.10 1.63 1.21
N ALA A 138 -14.78 0.48 1.23
CA ALA A 138 -14.30 -0.72 0.53
C ALA A 138 -14.12 -0.46 -0.96
N LYS A 139 -15.06 0.25 -1.57
CA LYS A 139 -15.03 0.59 -3.00
C LYS A 139 -13.84 1.47 -3.35
N ASP A 140 -13.58 2.52 -2.57
CA ASP A 140 -12.47 3.44 -2.83
C ASP A 140 -11.13 2.76 -2.59
N HIS A 141 -11.03 1.94 -1.54
CA HIS A 141 -9.81 1.21 -1.23
C HIS A 141 -9.47 0.18 -2.31
N GLU A 142 -10.49 -0.57 -2.77
CA GLU A 142 -10.31 -1.52 -3.86
C GLU A 142 -9.83 -0.82 -5.13
N ALA A 143 -10.42 0.33 -5.47
CA ALA A 143 -10.00 1.13 -6.62
C ALA A 143 -8.54 1.59 -6.47
N GLY A 144 -8.14 2.04 -5.29
CA GLY A 144 -6.77 2.47 -5.01
C GLY A 144 -5.76 1.32 -5.10
N LEU A 145 -6.09 0.18 -4.50
CA LEU A 145 -5.23 -1.01 -4.55
C LEU A 145 -5.04 -1.50 -5.99
N ASN A 146 -6.12 -1.57 -6.76
CA ASN A 146 -6.06 -1.98 -8.18
C ASN A 146 -5.30 -0.97 -9.02
N SER A 147 -5.41 0.33 -8.74
CA SER A 147 -4.66 1.38 -9.42
C SER A 147 -3.15 1.23 -9.18
N SER A 148 -2.75 0.98 -7.94
CA SER A 148 -1.34 0.73 -7.61
C SER A 148 -0.80 -0.51 -8.32
N LEU A 149 -1.56 -1.60 -8.35
CA LEU A 149 -1.17 -2.82 -9.06
C LEU A 149 -1.06 -2.60 -10.57
N ALA A 150 -1.96 -1.82 -11.16
CA ALA A 150 -1.89 -1.48 -12.58
C ALA A 150 -0.65 -0.64 -12.88
N ASN A 151 -0.29 0.29 -12.00
CA ASN A 151 0.94 1.07 -12.13
C ASN A 151 2.19 0.19 -12.03
N LEU A 152 2.19 -0.75 -11.09
CA LEU A 152 3.29 -1.71 -10.93
C LEU A 152 3.47 -2.53 -12.22
N ALA A 153 2.38 -3.03 -12.79
CA ALA A 153 2.41 -3.75 -14.06
C ALA A 153 3.01 -2.88 -15.18
N ARG A 154 2.59 -1.62 -15.26
CA ARG A 154 3.01 -0.69 -16.32
C ARG A 154 4.51 -0.44 -16.29
N ILE A 155 5.11 -0.28 -15.11
CA ILE A 155 6.56 -0.01 -15.01
C ILE A 155 7.42 -1.24 -15.21
N LEU A 156 6.86 -2.45 -15.08
CA LEU A 156 7.60 -3.72 -15.16
C LEU A 156 7.36 -4.50 -16.44
N GLU A 157 6.25 -4.28 -17.11
CA GLU A 157 5.88 -4.98 -18.36
C GLU A 157 6.46 -4.32 -19.61
#